data_f1348fb426f61394f618f599884a71cb
#
_entry.id   f1348fb426f61394f618f599884a71cb
#
_cell.length_a   1.000
_cell.length_b   1.000
_cell.length_c   1.000
_cell.angle_alpha   90.00
_cell.angle_beta   90.00
_cell.angle_gamma   90.00
#
_symmetry.space_group_name_H-M   'P 1'
#
loop_
_entity.id
_entity.type
_entity.pdbx_description
1 polymer ?
#
loop_
_entity_poly.entity_id
_entity_poly.type
_entity_poly.pdbx_seq_one_letter_code
_entity_poly.pdbx_strand_id
1 'polypeptide(L)'
;VIPKTFKDEAHEEARKKIVEEIHGRQRETLDALEETARKAGFGIQMTQSGMNVTPLIDGEPATPEGFEKLPEAERKKYEENRISLAGPISDFVKETRTLEREVRSRMRELDKEIALLAVRGPVDELREKYGENEKTLSYLNMVEEHILGHLADFQHPDEQPQAAAAAMMMRPPKDENPFRVYEVSVVVDNSGLKCAPVVYESNPNFNNLFGRIERRAHFGTYTTDFTLVRAGSMIQASGGFMILNALDILTNPGVWPALKRAIRTRCVRIEDLGETFGWSQGTIKPEPVPVNVKVILMGSPMIYYILLRHDEDFGKLFKVKADFSSVIKRTPESLRDFRAFIDFHRLEDGLLP
;
A
#
# COMPACT_ATOMS: atom_id res chain seq x y z
N VAL A 1 -2.66 10.32 17.88
CA VAL A 1 -3.64 9.68 18.76
C VAL A 1 -3.14 8.30 19.20
N ILE A 2 -2.92 7.36 18.26
CA ILE A 2 -2.53 5.97 18.56
C ILE A 2 -1.36 5.84 19.57
N PRO A 3 -0.18 6.50 19.41
CA PRO A 3 0.93 6.35 20.35
C PRO A 3 0.60 6.82 21.78
N LYS A 4 -0.33 7.75 21.93
CA LYS A 4 -0.77 8.23 23.25
C LYS A 4 -1.67 7.22 23.95
N THR A 5 -2.53 6.55 23.19
CA THR A 5 -3.46 5.55 23.74
C THR A 5 -2.74 4.30 24.26
N PHE A 6 -1.60 3.94 23.65
CA PHE A 6 -0.75 2.85 24.13
C PHE A 6 0.06 3.18 25.40
N LYS A 7 0.19 4.48 25.74
CA LYS A 7 0.85 4.96 26.97
C LYS A 7 -0.15 5.23 28.12
N ASP A 8 -1.40 4.82 27.96
CA ASP A 8 -2.44 5.00 28.98
C ASP A 8 -2.24 3.98 30.11
N GLU A 9 -2.40 4.43 31.34
CA GLU A 9 -2.27 3.57 32.57
C GLU A 9 -3.21 2.36 32.48
N ALA A 10 -4.41 2.52 31.95
CA ALA A 10 -5.37 1.41 31.80
C ALA A 10 -4.85 0.30 30.87
N HIS A 11 -4.12 0.67 29.80
CA HIS A 11 -3.52 -0.31 28.91
C HIS A 11 -2.36 -1.05 29.58
N GLU A 12 -1.50 -0.32 30.30
CA GLU A 12 -0.39 -0.95 31.04
C GLU A 12 -0.89 -1.90 32.14
N GLU A 13 -1.96 -1.53 32.86
CA GLU A 13 -2.58 -2.41 33.83
C GLU A 13 -3.18 -3.67 33.20
N ALA A 14 -3.87 -3.55 32.07
CA ALA A 14 -4.42 -4.70 31.37
C ALA A 14 -3.32 -5.66 30.88
N ARG A 15 -2.22 -5.12 30.36
CA ARG A 15 -1.03 -5.92 29.98
C ARG A 15 -0.41 -6.63 31.16
N LYS A 16 -0.25 -5.94 32.30
CA LYS A 16 0.27 -6.55 33.53
C LYS A 16 -0.61 -7.72 34.00
N LYS A 17 -1.91 -7.54 34.00
CA LYS A 17 -2.86 -8.62 34.39
C LYS A 17 -2.72 -9.86 33.52
N ILE A 18 -2.60 -9.70 32.19
CA ILE A 18 -2.41 -10.83 31.28
C ILE A 18 -1.10 -11.56 31.58
N VAL A 19 0.00 -10.81 31.81
CA VAL A 19 1.30 -11.40 32.14
C VAL A 19 1.25 -12.10 33.48
N GLU A 20 0.69 -11.50 34.52
CA GLU A 20 0.57 -12.07 35.88
C GLU A 20 -0.25 -13.34 35.89
N GLU A 21 -1.39 -13.38 35.20
CA GLU A 21 -2.26 -14.57 35.08
C GLU A 21 -1.49 -15.76 34.47
N ILE A 22 -0.78 -15.50 33.36
CA ILE A 22 -0.05 -16.56 32.65
C ILE A 22 1.23 -16.99 33.39
N HIS A 23 1.92 -16.04 34.02
CA HIS A 23 3.04 -16.39 34.90
C HIS A 23 2.58 -17.22 36.13
N GLY A 24 1.38 -16.95 36.66
CA GLY A 24 0.77 -17.79 37.70
C GLY A 24 0.59 -19.24 37.24
N ARG A 25 -0.03 -19.44 36.06
CA ARG A 25 -0.20 -20.78 35.47
C ARG A 25 1.12 -21.48 35.16
N GLN A 26 2.11 -20.71 34.65
CA GLN A 26 3.44 -21.25 34.38
C GLN A 26 4.13 -21.72 35.67
N ARG A 27 3.97 -20.97 36.77
CA ARG A 27 4.50 -21.35 38.08
C ARG A 27 3.84 -22.60 38.61
N GLU A 28 2.51 -22.70 38.52
CA GLU A 28 1.76 -23.91 38.95
C GLU A 28 2.22 -25.17 38.19
N THR A 29 2.47 -25.03 36.88
CA THR A 29 2.97 -26.14 36.04
C THR A 29 4.41 -26.52 36.41
N LEU A 30 5.25 -25.54 36.76
CA LEU A 30 6.61 -25.77 37.21
C LEU A 30 6.61 -26.48 38.58
N ASP A 31 5.81 -25.99 39.54
CA ASP A 31 5.69 -26.58 40.88
C ASP A 31 5.23 -28.05 40.81
N ALA A 32 4.26 -28.38 39.94
CA ALA A 32 3.81 -29.74 39.70
C ALA A 32 4.92 -30.63 39.09
N LEU A 33 5.73 -30.09 38.19
CA LEU A 33 6.88 -30.80 37.63
C LEU A 33 7.96 -31.02 38.68
N GLU A 34 8.26 -30.00 39.53
CA GLU A 34 9.23 -30.13 40.64
C GLU A 34 8.80 -31.18 41.66
N GLU A 35 7.51 -31.24 42.00
CA GLU A 35 6.97 -32.25 42.89
C GLU A 35 7.13 -33.68 42.30
N THR A 36 6.85 -33.84 41.01
CA THR A 36 7.02 -35.08 40.29
C THR A 36 8.50 -35.52 40.21
N ALA A 37 9.39 -34.57 39.96
CA ALA A 37 10.82 -34.82 39.95
C ALA A 37 11.36 -35.18 41.33
N ARG A 38 10.89 -34.53 42.39
CA ARG A 38 11.28 -34.82 43.77
C ARG A 38 10.85 -36.21 44.21
N LYS A 39 9.61 -36.65 43.81
CA LYS A 39 9.15 -38.02 44.04
C LYS A 39 10.01 -39.05 43.30
N ALA A 40 10.60 -38.70 42.16
CA ALA A 40 11.51 -39.52 41.40
C ALA A 40 12.98 -39.46 41.90
N GLY A 41 13.29 -38.61 42.88
CA GLY A 41 14.63 -38.41 43.46
C GLY A 41 15.47 -37.40 42.69
N PHE A 42 14.86 -36.45 42.00
CA PHE A 42 15.56 -35.39 41.24
C PHE A 42 15.13 -33.98 41.66
N GLY A 43 16.06 -33.06 41.60
CA GLY A 43 15.82 -31.61 41.67
C GLY A 43 15.84 -30.98 40.28
N ILE A 44 14.95 -29.99 40.08
CA ILE A 44 14.90 -29.21 38.85
C ILE A 44 15.44 -27.79 39.15
N GLN A 45 16.32 -27.30 38.30
CA GLN A 45 16.83 -25.92 38.35
C GLN A 45 16.69 -25.28 36.97
N MET A 46 15.99 -24.15 36.95
CA MET A 46 15.93 -23.31 35.72
C MET A 46 17.19 -22.46 35.63
N THR A 47 17.92 -22.58 34.54
CA THR A 47 19.13 -21.79 34.22
C THR A 47 18.89 -20.96 32.96
N GLN A 48 19.76 -19.99 32.70
CA GLN A 48 19.69 -19.20 31.45
C GLN A 48 19.85 -20.04 30.17
N SER A 49 20.51 -21.20 30.28
CA SER A 49 20.73 -22.15 29.18
C SER A 49 19.64 -23.23 29.07
N GLY A 50 18.67 -23.27 29.97
CA GLY A 50 17.57 -24.25 29.98
C GLY A 50 17.32 -24.89 31.35
N MET A 51 16.59 -26.00 31.35
CA MET A 51 16.25 -26.78 32.54
C MET A 51 17.35 -27.79 32.85
N ASN A 52 17.88 -27.75 34.07
CA ASN A 52 18.85 -28.72 34.57
C ASN A 52 18.16 -29.65 35.57
N VAL A 53 18.31 -30.98 35.37
CA VAL A 53 17.76 -32.03 36.22
C VAL A 53 18.90 -32.73 36.96
N THR A 54 18.94 -32.59 38.27
CA THR A 54 20.07 -33.09 39.11
C THR A 54 19.53 -34.14 40.07
N PRO A 55 20.18 -35.35 40.23
CA PRO A 55 19.82 -36.29 41.24
C PRO A 55 19.91 -35.70 42.65
N LEU A 56 18.99 -36.01 43.52
CA LEU A 56 18.99 -35.65 44.95
C LEU A 56 19.48 -36.84 45.79
N ILE A 57 20.55 -36.67 46.58
CA ILE A 57 21.03 -37.63 47.59
C ILE A 57 20.75 -36.99 48.95
N ASP A 58 19.98 -37.66 49.80
CA ASP A 58 19.54 -37.14 51.09
C ASP A 58 18.91 -35.75 51.06
N GLY A 59 18.24 -35.43 49.93
CA GLY A 59 17.56 -34.13 49.75
C GLY A 59 18.45 -33.01 49.20
N GLU A 60 19.71 -33.21 48.99
CA GLU A 60 20.66 -32.25 48.45
C GLU A 60 21.08 -32.63 46.99
N PRO A 61 21.34 -31.63 46.09
CA PRO A 61 21.82 -31.91 44.75
C PRO A 61 23.12 -32.71 44.75
N ALA A 62 23.12 -33.86 44.10
CA ALA A 62 24.30 -34.73 44.05
C ALA A 62 25.44 -34.11 43.24
N THR A 63 26.63 -34.14 43.82
CA THR A 63 27.87 -33.84 43.06
C THR A 63 28.19 -35.03 42.14
N PRO A 64 28.87 -34.83 41.00
CA PRO A 64 29.30 -35.93 40.13
C PRO A 64 30.05 -37.05 40.87
N GLU A 65 30.94 -36.65 41.78
CA GLU A 65 31.74 -37.57 42.58
C GLU A 65 30.91 -38.32 43.65
N GLY A 66 29.84 -37.69 44.16
CA GLY A 66 28.89 -38.28 45.09
C GLY A 66 28.00 -39.35 44.43
N PHE A 67 27.59 -39.08 43.19
CA PHE A 67 26.77 -40.02 42.40
C PHE A 67 27.55 -41.28 41.98
N GLU A 68 28.85 -41.15 41.66
CA GLU A 68 29.75 -42.28 41.32
C GLU A 68 29.98 -43.23 42.50
N LYS A 69 29.91 -42.77 43.73
CA LYS A 69 30.08 -43.58 44.95
C LYS A 69 28.85 -44.41 45.36
N LEU A 70 27.72 -44.20 44.72
CA LEU A 70 26.51 -44.94 44.97
C LEU A 70 26.62 -46.40 44.50
N PRO A 71 25.98 -47.39 45.22
CA PRO A 71 25.87 -48.75 44.78
C PRO A 71 25.25 -48.88 43.40
N GLU A 72 25.68 -49.84 42.60
CA GLU A 72 25.22 -50.04 41.21
C GLU A 72 23.71 -50.24 41.07
N ALA A 73 23.09 -50.84 42.07
CA ALA A 73 21.64 -51.03 42.15
C ALA A 73 20.88 -49.70 42.30
N GLU A 74 21.43 -48.76 43.07
CA GLU A 74 20.84 -47.43 43.22
C GLU A 74 21.02 -46.56 41.99
N ARG A 75 22.21 -46.60 41.33
CA ARG A 75 22.43 -45.90 40.08
C ARG A 75 21.44 -46.33 38.98
N LYS A 76 21.19 -47.66 38.85
CA LYS A 76 20.16 -48.16 37.90
C LYS A 76 18.76 -47.60 38.18
N LYS A 77 18.39 -47.52 39.47
CA LYS A 77 17.11 -46.96 39.87
C LYS A 77 16.99 -45.47 39.52
N TYR A 78 18.09 -44.69 39.65
CA TYR A 78 18.10 -43.29 39.22
C TYR A 78 18.01 -43.17 37.69
N GLU A 79 18.65 -44.03 36.91
CA GLU A 79 18.54 -44.05 35.43
C GLU A 79 17.11 -44.37 34.97
N GLU A 80 16.46 -45.38 35.57
CA GLU A 80 15.05 -45.71 35.26
C GLU A 80 14.11 -44.54 35.61
N ASN A 81 14.29 -43.94 36.77
CA ASN A 81 13.52 -42.77 37.18
C ASN A 81 13.77 -41.56 36.28
N ARG A 82 14.99 -41.36 35.79
CA ARG A 82 15.33 -40.27 34.83
C ARG A 82 14.59 -40.47 33.50
N ILE A 83 14.48 -41.71 33.03
CA ILE A 83 13.72 -42.04 31.81
C ILE A 83 12.24 -41.72 32.02
N SER A 84 11.68 -42.00 33.20
CA SER A 84 10.30 -41.70 33.50
C SER A 84 9.96 -40.22 33.55
N LEU A 85 10.97 -39.34 33.86
CA LEU A 85 10.80 -37.91 33.88
C LEU A 85 10.81 -37.25 32.49
N ALA A 86 11.28 -37.98 31.46
CA ALA A 86 11.36 -37.43 30.11
C ALA A 86 9.97 -37.04 29.55
N GLY A 87 8.92 -37.78 29.87
CA GLY A 87 7.53 -37.46 29.52
C GLY A 87 7.05 -36.17 30.17
N PRO A 88 7.01 -36.09 31.51
CA PRO A 88 6.62 -34.87 32.24
C PRO A 88 7.40 -33.61 31.84
N ILE A 89 8.72 -33.72 31.61
CA ILE A 89 9.55 -32.60 31.11
C ILE A 89 9.12 -32.17 29.73
N SER A 90 8.88 -33.12 28.80
CA SER A 90 8.42 -32.82 27.46
C SER A 90 7.07 -32.09 27.47
N ASP A 91 6.16 -32.52 28.35
CA ASP A 91 4.83 -31.92 28.46
C ASP A 91 4.90 -30.51 29.08
N PHE A 92 5.74 -30.27 30.06
CA PHE A 92 6.02 -28.94 30.58
C PHE A 92 6.56 -27.99 29.50
N VAL A 93 7.53 -28.46 28.70
CA VAL A 93 8.08 -27.64 27.61
C VAL A 93 7.02 -27.29 26.54
N LYS A 94 6.12 -28.25 26.23
CA LYS A 94 5.01 -28.00 25.31
C LYS A 94 4.01 -27.00 25.90
N GLU A 95 3.67 -27.14 27.14
CA GLU A 95 2.73 -26.27 27.84
C GLU A 95 3.30 -24.86 27.97
N THR A 96 4.56 -24.70 28.36
CA THR A 96 5.25 -23.40 28.39
C THR A 96 5.21 -22.70 27.02
N ARG A 97 5.47 -23.43 25.92
CA ARG A 97 5.36 -22.87 24.57
C ARG A 97 3.93 -22.47 24.20
N THR A 98 2.95 -23.20 24.71
CA THR A 98 1.52 -22.89 24.49
C THR A 98 1.14 -21.62 25.26
N LEU A 99 1.55 -21.50 26.51
CA LEU A 99 1.35 -20.31 27.34
C LEU A 99 2.01 -19.07 26.73
N GLU A 100 3.24 -19.19 26.23
CA GLU A 100 3.91 -18.09 25.52
C GLU A 100 3.17 -17.62 24.26
N ARG A 101 2.54 -18.56 23.53
CA ARG A 101 1.70 -18.22 22.36
C ARG A 101 0.41 -17.53 22.81
N GLU A 102 -0.18 -18.00 23.91
CA GLU A 102 -1.39 -17.41 24.50
C GLU A 102 -1.13 -15.96 24.94
N VAL A 103 0.01 -15.67 25.62
CA VAL A 103 0.43 -14.30 25.96
C VAL A 103 0.47 -13.42 24.72
N ARG A 104 1.19 -13.89 23.70
CA ARG A 104 1.36 -13.11 22.45
C ARG A 104 0.01 -12.87 21.74
N SER A 105 -0.90 -13.84 21.78
CA SER A 105 -2.23 -13.69 21.18
C SER A 105 -3.07 -12.68 21.93
N ARG A 106 -3.20 -12.84 23.25
CA ARG A 106 -3.99 -11.94 24.09
C ARG A 106 -3.45 -10.50 24.08
N MET A 107 -2.12 -10.33 24.06
CA MET A 107 -1.50 -9.02 23.92
C MET A 107 -1.88 -8.34 22.58
N ARG A 108 -1.83 -9.12 21.48
CA ARG A 108 -2.22 -8.59 20.16
C ARG A 108 -3.69 -8.22 20.10
N GLU A 109 -4.55 -9.00 20.73
CA GLU A 109 -5.98 -8.72 20.79
C GLU A 109 -6.26 -7.44 21.58
N LEU A 110 -5.64 -7.29 22.75
CA LEU A 110 -5.71 -6.07 23.57
C LEU A 110 -5.21 -4.84 22.78
N ASP A 111 -4.06 -4.95 22.13
CA ASP A 111 -3.50 -3.88 21.32
C ASP A 111 -4.45 -3.50 20.17
N LYS A 112 -5.09 -4.49 19.53
CA LYS A 112 -6.08 -4.23 18.47
C LYS A 112 -7.34 -3.55 18.99
N GLU A 113 -7.88 -3.96 20.12
CA GLU A 113 -9.07 -3.33 20.70
C GLU A 113 -8.83 -1.86 21.03
N ILE A 114 -7.71 -1.56 21.64
CA ILE A 114 -7.34 -0.18 22.00
C ILE A 114 -7.07 0.67 20.77
N ALA A 115 -6.35 0.13 19.78
CA ALA A 115 -6.12 0.82 18.52
C ALA A 115 -7.44 1.07 17.78
N LEU A 116 -8.36 0.13 17.78
CA LEU A 116 -9.67 0.28 17.16
C LEU A 116 -10.45 1.44 17.78
N LEU A 117 -10.46 1.57 19.10
CA LEU A 117 -11.09 2.71 19.77
C LEU A 117 -10.46 4.05 19.36
N ALA A 118 -9.13 4.10 19.20
CA ALA A 118 -8.42 5.31 18.80
C ALA A 118 -8.64 5.71 17.33
N VAL A 119 -8.84 4.71 16.44
CA VAL A 119 -8.99 4.91 14.99
C VAL A 119 -10.44 5.15 14.59
N ARG A 120 -11.40 4.53 15.29
CA ARG A 120 -12.82 4.59 14.94
C ARG A 120 -13.37 6.01 14.88
N GLY A 121 -13.10 6.84 15.88
CA GLY A 121 -13.63 8.20 15.91
C GLY A 121 -13.32 9.00 14.63
N PRO A 122 -12.04 9.21 14.29
CA PRO A 122 -11.67 9.93 13.05
C PRO A 122 -12.15 9.26 11.76
N VAL A 123 -12.19 7.92 11.71
CA VAL A 123 -12.66 7.20 10.51
C VAL A 123 -14.17 7.33 10.35
N ASP A 124 -14.95 7.28 11.43
CA ASP A 124 -16.40 7.42 11.38
C ASP A 124 -16.80 8.85 11.00
N GLU A 125 -16.09 9.88 11.46
CA GLU A 125 -16.29 11.27 10.98
C GLU A 125 -16.09 11.37 9.46
N LEU A 126 -15.08 10.69 8.91
CA LEU A 126 -14.85 10.65 7.47
C LEU A 126 -15.93 9.82 6.74
N ARG A 127 -16.40 8.72 7.33
CA ARG A 127 -17.50 7.93 6.77
C ARG A 127 -18.79 8.73 6.70
N GLU A 128 -19.11 9.50 7.73
CA GLU A 128 -20.28 10.40 7.70
C GLU A 128 -20.15 11.47 6.63
N LYS A 129 -18.97 12.08 6.51
CA LYS A 129 -18.72 13.14 5.54
C LYS A 129 -18.77 12.67 4.08
N TYR A 130 -18.29 11.45 3.80
CA TYR A 130 -18.14 10.90 2.44
C TYR A 130 -19.05 9.70 2.19
N GLY A 131 -20.11 9.52 2.97
CA GLY A 131 -21.00 8.35 2.94
C GLY A 131 -21.67 8.07 1.60
N GLU A 132 -21.81 9.07 0.73
CA GLU A 132 -22.36 8.91 -0.60
C GLU A 132 -21.40 8.25 -1.61
N ASN A 133 -20.11 8.14 -1.28
CA ASN A 133 -19.09 7.61 -2.18
C ASN A 133 -18.61 6.22 -1.73
N GLU A 134 -19.13 5.18 -2.37
CA GLU A 134 -18.79 3.78 -2.08
C GLU A 134 -17.28 3.48 -2.16
N LYS A 135 -16.56 4.09 -3.11
CA LYS A 135 -15.10 3.89 -3.24
C LYS A 135 -14.35 4.48 -2.06
N THR A 136 -14.78 5.66 -1.59
CA THR A 136 -14.18 6.29 -0.41
C THR A 136 -14.45 5.47 0.85
N LEU A 137 -15.67 4.96 1.02
CA LEU A 137 -16.00 4.06 2.13
C LEU A 137 -15.17 2.78 2.11
N SER A 138 -15.04 2.14 0.94
CA SER A 138 -14.20 0.96 0.78
C SER A 138 -12.73 1.24 1.13
N TYR A 139 -12.20 2.38 0.69
CA TYR A 139 -10.86 2.83 1.03
C TYR A 139 -10.68 3.03 2.53
N LEU A 140 -11.61 3.72 3.21
CA LEU A 140 -11.56 3.95 4.66
C LEU A 140 -11.58 2.62 5.44
N ASN A 141 -12.34 1.63 4.98
CA ASN A 141 -12.35 0.30 5.59
C ASN A 141 -10.99 -0.40 5.42
N MET A 142 -10.38 -0.32 4.23
CA MET A 142 -9.03 -0.86 4.00
C MET A 142 -7.98 -0.16 4.85
N VAL A 143 -8.07 1.16 5.03
CA VAL A 143 -7.16 1.93 5.89
C VAL A 143 -7.29 1.48 7.35
N GLU A 144 -8.51 1.33 7.87
CA GLU A 144 -8.75 0.85 9.22
C GLU A 144 -8.15 -0.55 9.43
N GLU A 145 -8.43 -1.49 8.51
CA GLU A 145 -7.89 -2.85 8.57
C GLU A 145 -6.35 -2.87 8.48
N HIS A 146 -5.78 -2.05 7.60
CA HIS A 146 -4.33 -1.94 7.45
C HIS A 146 -3.66 -1.40 8.71
N ILE A 147 -4.22 -0.36 9.33
CA ILE A 147 -3.71 0.20 10.60
C ILE A 147 -3.71 -0.88 11.68
N LEU A 148 -4.83 -1.60 11.84
CA LEU A 148 -4.97 -2.68 12.83
C LEU A 148 -4.03 -3.87 12.56
N GLY A 149 -3.65 -4.10 11.32
CA GLY A 149 -2.67 -5.11 10.93
C GLY A 149 -1.20 -4.71 11.18
N HIS A 150 -0.92 -3.41 11.23
CA HIS A 150 0.44 -2.85 11.29
C HIS A 150 0.67 -1.96 12.52
N LEU A 151 0.07 -2.31 13.66
CA LEU A 151 0.14 -1.50 14.89
C LEU A 151 1.57 -1.25 15.39
N ALA A 152 2.49 -2.17 15.13
CA ALA A 152 3.89 -2.02 15.51
C ALA A 152 4.55 -0.77 14.92
N ASP A 153 4.17 -0.37 13.70
CA ASP A 153 4.71 0.82 13.04
C ASP A 153 4.23 2.12 13.71
N PHE A 154 3.10 2.05 14.44
CA PHE A 154 2.51 3.19 15.17
C PHE A 154 2.93 3.26 16.64
N GLN A 155 3.38 2.13 17.22
CA GLN A 155 3.78 2.08 18.64
C GLN A 155 5.15 2.71 18.87
N HIS A 156 6.09 2.50 17.93
CA HIS A 156 7.49 2.94 18.04
C HIS A 156 7.94 3.71 16.80
N PRO A 157 7.35 4.89 16.51
CA PRO A 157 7.71 5.66 15.31
C PRO A 157 9.17 6.11 15.29
N ASP A 158 9.82 6.23 16.46
CA ASP A 158 11.19 6.75 16.60
C ASP A 158 12.26 5.66 16.82
N GLU A 159 11.86 4.43 17.12
CA GLU A 159 12.80 3.32 17.30
C GLU A 159 13.10 2.63 15.97
N GLN A 160 14.00 3.21 15.17
CA GLN A 160 14.66 2.45 14.12
C GLN A 160 15.54 1.38 14.79
N PRO A 161 15.32 0.09 14.51
CA PRO A 161 16.15 -0.94 15.15
C PRO A 161 17.60 -0.77 14.69
N GLN A 162 18.47 -0.39 15.63
CA GLN A 162 19.92 -0.27 15.42
C GLN A 162 20.58 -1.59 14.95
N ALA A 163 19.87 -2.71 15.05
CA ALA A 163 20.28 -4.00 14.49
C ALA A 163 20.19 -4.08 12.95
N ALA A 164 19.60 -3.08 12.29
CA ALA A 164 19.43 -3.09 10.83
C ALA A 164 20.65 -2.58 10.05
N ALA A 165 21.64 -1.96 10.68
CA ALA A 165 22.81 -1.41 9.99
C ALA A 165 23.62 -2.47 9.23
N ALA A 166 23.70 -3.71 9.73
CA ALA A 166 24.39 -4.81 9.05
C ALA A 166 23.56 -5.48 7.93
N ALA A 167 22.22 -5.39 8.00
CA ALA A 167 21.32 -5.93 6.97
C ALA A 167 21.03 -4.91 5.85
N MET A 168 21.49 -3.66 5.99
CA MET A 168 21.21 -2.55 5.08
C MET A 168 21.91 -2.67 3.72
N MET A 169 22.94 -3.52 3.59
CA MET A 169 23.63 -3.70 2.31
C MET A 169 22.91 -4.61 1.31
N MET A 170 21.86 -5.33 1.70
CA MET A 170 21.15 -6.29 0.84
C MET A 170 19.62 -6.14 0.78
N ARG A 171 19.03 -5.17 1.46
CA ARG A 171 17.59 -4.90 1.34
C ARG A 171 17.35 -3.66 0.48
N PRO A 172 16.33 -3.69 -0.41
CA PRO A 172 15.87 -2.46 -1.05
C PRO A 172 15.51 -1.45 0.06
N PRO A 173 15.80 -0.15 -0.12
CA PRO A 173 15.51 0.87 0.88
C PRO A 173 14.02 0.78 1.25
N LYS A 174 13.77 0.46 2.52
CA LYS A 174 12.43 0.56 3.09
C LYS A 174 12.07 2.05 3.01
N ASP A 175 10.91 2.37 2.49
CA ASP A 175 10.44 3.75 2.43
C ASP A 175 10.67 4.41 3.79
N GLU A 176 11.33 5.58 3.79
CA GLU A 176 11.73 6.29 5.01
C GLU A 176 10.51 6.69 5.88
N ASN A 177 9.31 6.68 5.29
CA ASN A 177 8.07 6.99 5.98
C ASN A 177 7.08 5.81 5.87
N PRO A 178 6.88 5.00 6.93
CA PRO A 178 5.92 3.89 6.93
C PRO A 178 4.47 4.37 6.77
N PHE A 179 4.20 5.65 7.04
CA PHE A 179 2.86 6.24 6.92
C PHE A 179 2.53 6.73 5.51
N ARG A 180 3.47 6.65 4.58
CA ARG A 180 3.27 7.09 3.20
C ARG A 180 2.10 6.40 2.50
N VAL A 181 1.81 5.15 2.87
CA VAL A 181 0.66 4.40 2.32
C VAL A 181 -0.70 5.04 2.60
N TYR A 182 -0.78 5.93 3.60
CA TYR A 182 -2.00 6.67 3.95
C TYR A 182 -2.07 8.06 3.31
N GLU A 183 -1.03 8.49 2.60
CA GLU A 183 -1.04 9.76 1.88
C GLU A 183 -2.02 9.70 0.71
N VAL A 184 -2.68 10.82 0.45
CA VAL A 184 -3.59 10.97 -0.71
C VAL A 184 -2.87 11.78 -1.77
N SER A 185 -2.73 11.21 -2.98
CA SER A 185 -2.19 11.92 -4.14
C SER A 185 -3.32 12.40 -5.04
N VAL A 186 -3.49 13.71 -5.15
CA VAL A 186 -4.46 14.31 -6.06
C VAL A 186 -3.85 14.35 -7.46
N VAL A 187 -4.40 13.56 -8.37
CA VAL A 187 -3.91 13.42 -9.74
C VAL A 187 -4.42 14.54 -10.64
N VAL A 188 -5.68 14.95 -10.46
CA VAL A 188 -6.32 16.10 -11.14
C VAL A 188 -7.24 16.81 -10.16
N ASP A 189 -7.13 18.13 -10.09
CA ASP A 189 -8.06 18.98 -9.34
C ASP A 189 -8.75 19.98 -10.30
N ASN A 190 -10.01 19.72 -10.56
CA ASN A 190 -10.89 20.57 -11.37
C ASN A 190 -11.87 21.39 -10.50
N SER A 191 -11.73 21.40 -9.17
CA SER A 191 -12.65 22.06 -8.25
C SER A 191 -12.73 23.57 -8.45
N GLY A 192 -11.66 24.20 -8.93
CA GLY A 192 -11.59 25.63 -9.21
C GLY A 192 -12.21 26.05 -10.56
N LEU A 193 -12.62 25.12 -11.42
CA LEU A 193 -13.17 25.44 -12.73
C LEU A 193 -14.63 25.91 -12.60
N LYS A 194 -14.93 27.03 -13.25
CA LYS A 194 -16.31 27.57 -13.31
C LYS A 194 -17.12 27.04 -14.49
N CYS A 195 -16.46 26.38 -15.43
CA CYS A 195 -17.08 25.81 -16.65
C CYS A 195 -16.40 24.48 -17.01
N ALA A 196 -17.00 23.77 -17.98
CA ALA A 196 -16.42 22.53 -18.50
C ALA A 196 -15.00 22.77 -19.03
N PRO A 197 -14.02 21.92 -18.67
CA PRO A 197 -12.64 22.06 -19.13
C PRO A 197 -12.57 21.93 -20.67
N VAL A 198 -11.76 22.78 -21.29
CA VAL A 198 -11.40 22.70 -22.72
C VAL A 198 -9.89 22.58 -22.79
N VAL A 199 -9.42 21.40 -23.16
CA VAL A 199 -7.99 21.11 -23.22
C VAL A 199 -7.57 20.94 -24.68
N TYR A 200 -6.64 21.78 -25.14
CA TYR A 200 -5.95 21.61 -26.41
C TYR A 200 -4.60 20.95 -26.15
N GLU A 201 -4.41 19.73 -26.65
CA GLU A 201 -3.13 19.03 -26.53
C GLU A 201 -2.32 19.19 -27.81
N SER A 202 -1.26 19.98 -27.72
CA SER A 202 -0.40 20.30 -28.85
C SER A 202 0.63 19.23 -29.19
N ASN A 203 0.95 18.33 -28.23
CA ASN A 203 1.87 17.23 -28.45
C ASN A 203 1.24 15.91 -27.95
N PRO A 204 0.26 15.36 -28.69
CA PRO A 204 -0.57 14.23 -28.26
C PRO A 204 0.18 12.90 -28.35
N ASN A 205 1.30 12.78 -27.64
CA ASN A 205 1.95 11.49 -27.45
C ASN A 205 1.21 10.66 -26.36
N PHE A 206 1.55 9.37 -26.25
CA PHE A 206 0.85 8.47 -25.33
C PHE A 206 0.88 8.95 -23.88
N ASN A 207 2.05 9.38 -23.38
CA ASN A 207 2.22 9.82 -22.01
C ASN A 207 1.46 11.13 -21.71
N ASN A 208 1.45 12.06 -22.65
CA ASN A 208 0.75 13.32 -22.47
C ASN A 208 -0.76 13.14 -22.50
N LEU A 209 -1.29 12.23 -23.32
CA LEU A 209 -2.72 11.99 -23.41
C LEU A 209 -3.27 11.14 -22.29
N PHE A 210 -2.62 10.02 -21.99
CA PHE A 210 -3.19 9.01 -21.06
C PHE A 210 -2.57 9.06 -19.68
N GLY A 211 -1.43 9.74 -19.54
CA GLY A 211 -0.67 9.82 -18.29
C GLY A 211 0.54 8.91 -18.28
N ARG A 212 1.33 9.05 -17.24
CA ARG A 212 2.58 8.31 -17.06
C ARG A 212 2.83 8.01 -15.59
N ILE A 213 3.67 7.02 -15.36
CA ILE A 213 4.17 6.67 -14.04
C ILE A 213 5.65 7.08 -14.01
N GLU A 214 5.96 8.08 -13.19
CA GLU A 214 7.32 8.56 -13.00
C GLU A 214 8.11 7.60 -12.12
N ARG A 215 9.42 7.60 -12.27
CA ARG A 215 10.34 6.77 -11.48
C ARG A 215 11.41 7.62 -10.86
N ARG A 216 11.78 7.28 -9.63
CA ARG A 216 12.94 7.88 -8.96
C ARG A 216 14.11 6.93 -9.03
N ALA A 217 15.27 7.44 -9.41
CA ALA A 217 16.51 6.69 -9.33
C ALA A 217 17.03 6.76 -7.88
N HIS A 218 17.28 5.59 -7.27
CA HIS A 218 17.85 5.49 -5.94
C HIS A 218 18.95 4.41 -5.96
N PHE A 219 20.19 4.79 -5.70
CA PHE A 219 21.36 3.90 -5.69
C PHE A 219 21.42 2.89 -6.88
N GLY A 220 21.17 3.38 -8.10
CA GLY A 220 21.24 2.55 -9.31
C GLY A 220 20.00 1.67 -9.59
N THR A 221 18.99 1.71 -8.73
CA THR A 221 17.68 1.09 -8.97
C THR A 221 16.61 2.15 -9.20
N TYR A 222 15.59 1.78 -9.99
CA TYR A 222 14.42 2.64 -10.20
C TYR A 222 13.27 2.17 -9.31
N THR A 223 12.76 3.10 -8.50
CA THR A 223 11.59 2.87 -7.66
C THR A 223 10.44 3.76 -8.11
N THR A 224 9.23 3.30 -7.92
CA THR A 224 8.02 4.07 -8.17
C THR A 224 7.01 3.84 -7.05
N ASP A 225 6.13 4.81 -6.85
CA ASP A 225 5.02 4.73 -5.92
C ASP A 225 3.80 5.46 -6.46
N PHE A 226 2.67 5.36 -5.77
CA PHE A 226 1.41 5.96 -6.21
C PHE A 226 1.46 7.50 -6.32
N THR A 227 2.36 8.19 -5.60
CA THR A 227 2.51 9.65 -5.68
C THR A 227 3.22 10.11 -6.96
N LEU A 228 3.80 9.17 -7.71
CA LEU A 228 4.49 9.41 -8.99
C LEU A 228 3.59 9.16 -10.20
N VAL A 229 2.32 8.87 -10.00
CA VAL A 229 1.32 8.75 -11.05
C VAL A 229 0.94 10.16 -11.53
N ARG A 230 1.05 10.42 -12.84
CA ARG A 230 0.70 11.69 -13.47
C ARG A 230 -0.45 11.50 -14.45
N ALA A 231 -1.48 12.35 -14.32
CA ALA A 231 -2.59 12.36 -15.27
C ALA A 231 -2.14 12.86 -16.63
N GLY A 232 -2.73 12.28 -17.67
CA GLY A 232 -2.69 12.85 -19.01
C GLY A 232 -3.83 13.85 -19.23
N SER A 233 -3.73 14.58 -20.35
CA SER A 233 -4.68 15.61 -20.75
C SER A 233 -6.11 15.06 -20.92
N MET A 234 -6.28 13.77 -21.22
CA MET A 234 -7.59 13.15 -21.30
C MET A 234 -8.32 13.05 -19.96
N ILE A 235 -7.58 12.85 -18.87
CA ILE A 235 -8.14 12.84 -17.50
C ILE A 235 -8.43 14.30 -17.09
N GLN A 236 -7.54 15.24 -17.41
CA GLN A 236 -7.73 16.67 -17.14
C GLN A 236 -8.96 17.24 -17.85
N ALA A 237 -9.25 16.78 -19.07
CA ALA A 237 -10.41 17.18 -19.86
C ALA A 237 -11.72 16.52 -19.43
N SER A 238 -11.71 15.68 -18.40
CA SER A 238 -12.92 14.97 -17.97
C SER A 238 -14.02 15.93 -17.52
N GLY A 239 -15.25 15.70 -18.01
CA GLY A 239 -16.37 16.62 -17.87
C GLY A 239 -16.47 17.68 -18.96
N GLY A 240 -15.54 17.71 -19.94
CA GLY A 240 -15.47 18.74 -20.96
C GLY A 240 -15.02 18.26 -22.32
N PHE A 241 -14.13 19.03 -22.93
CA PHE A 241 -13.73 18.89 -24.31
C PHE A 241 -12.20 18.73 -24.44
N MET A 242 -11.79 17.85 -25.35
CA MET A 242 -10.40 17.70 -25.75
C MET A 242 -10.27 17.97 -27.24
N ILE A 243 -9.34 18.84 -27.61
CA ILE A 243 -9.05 19.22 -28.99
C ILE A 243 -7.71 18.64 -29.37
N LEU A 244 -7.65 17.88 -30.48
CA LEU A 244 -6.47 17.15 -30.93
C LEU A 244 -6.27 17.33 -32.43
N ASN A 245 -5.01 17.44 -32.86
CA ASN A 245 -4.65 17.34 -34.26
C ASN A 245 -4.66 15.88 -34.71
N ALA A 246 -5.42 15.57 -35.74
CA ALA A 246 -5.59 14.20 -36.24
C ALA A 246 -4.28 13.62 -36.80
N LEU A 247 -3.46 14.42 -37.47
CA LEU A 247 -2.17 13.97 -38.02
C LEU A 247 -1.24 13.57 -36.88
N ASP A 248 -1.15 14.38 -35.83
CA ASP A 248 -0.22 14.17 -34.72
C ASP A 248 -0.57 12.89 -33.96
N ILE A 249 -1.85 12.61 -33.73
CA ILE A 249 -2.25 11.34 -33.04
C ILE A 249 -2.05 10.11 -33.93
N LEU A 250 -2.11 10.23 -35.26
CA LEU A 250 -1.90 9.12 -36.16
C LEU A 250 -0.41 8.81 -36.37
N THR A 251 0.45 9.80 -36.26
CA THR A 251 1.90 9.64 -36.40
C THR A 251 2.57 9.14 -35.10
N ASN A 252 1.92 9.35 -33.94
CA ASN A 252 2.44 8.85 -32.66
C ASN A 252 2.03 7.37 -32.42
N PRO A 253 3.00 6.45 -32.27
CA PRO A 253 2.72 5.03 -32.11
C PRO A 253 1.80 4.72 -30.91
N GLY A 254 0.80 3.87 -31.11
CA GLY A 254 -0.10 3.38 -30.05
C GLY A 254 -1.16 4.37 -29.59
N VAL A 255 -1.10 5.65 -29.97
CA VAL A 255 -2.00 6.70 -29.51
C VAL A 255 -3.42 6.48 -30.08
N TRP A 256 -3.54 6.28 -31.38
CA TRP A 256 -4.85 6.12 -32.03
C TRP A 256 -5.67 4.94 -31.50
N PRO A 257 -5.11 3.72 -31.39
CA PRO A 257 -5.83 2.59 -30.80
C PRO A 257 -6.23 2.82 -29.34
N ALA A 258 -5.35 3.46 -28.54
CA ALA A 258 -5.62 3.77 -27.15
C ALA A 258 -6.74 4.81 -27.00
N LEU A 259 -6.74 5.85 -27.84
CA LEU A 259 -7.77 6.89 -27.88
C LEU A 259 -9.13 6.28 -28.20
N LYS A 260 -9.23 5.45 -29.25
CA LYS A 260 -10.47 4.73 -29.59
C LYS A 260 -10.98 3.87 -28.44
N ARG A 261 -10.07 3.14 -27.79
CA ARG A 261 -10.39 2.34 -26.60
C ARG A 261 -10.95 3.20 -25.48
N ALA A 262 -10.27 4.30 -25.15
CA ALA A 262 -10.67 5.20 -24.07
C ALA A 262 -12.05 5.85 -24.33
N ILE A 263 -12.33 6.30 -25.56
CA ILE A 263 -13.64 6.85 -25.92
C ILE A 263 -14.73 5.78 -25.81
N ARG A 264 -14.45 4.55 -26.25
CA ARG A 264 -15.42 3.43 -26.23
C ARG A 264 -15.74 2.95 -24.81
N THR A 265 -14.70 2.79 -23.99
CA THR A 265 -14.84 2.28 -22.61
C THR A 265 -15.18 3.37 -21.62
N ARG A 266 -15.04 4.64 -21.98
CA ARG A 266 -15.10 5.81 -21.08
C ARG A 266 -14.17 5.70 -19.89
N CYS A 267 -13.03 5.05 -20.08
CA CYS A 267 -12.01 4.88 -19.06
C CYS A 267 -10.61 5.09 -19.66
N VAL A 268 -9.74 5.75 -18.93
CA VAL A 268 -8.33 5.89 -19.23
C VAL A 268 -7.52 4.97 -18.33
N ARG A 269 -6.59 4.23 -18.91
CA ARG A 269 -5.58 3.45 -18.18
C ARG A 269 -4.26 4.16 -18.26
N ILE A 270 -3.67 4.43 -17.11
CA ILE A 270 -2.30 4.95 -17.02
C ILE A 270 -1.37 3.75 -17.05
N GLU A 271 -0.77 3.51 -18.22
CA GLU A 271 0.08 2.35 -18.50
C GLU A 271 1.50 2.83 -18.85
N ASP A 272 2.51 2.07 -18.46
CA ASP A 272 3.87 2.32 -18.94
C ASP A 272 4.06 1.63 -20.29
N LEU A 273 4.35 2.42 -21.33
CA LEU A 273 4.64 1.87 -22.66
C LEU A 273 5.81 0.88 -22.64
N GLY A 274 6.77 1.05 -21.74
CA GLY A 274 7.88 0.12 -21.57
C GLY A 274 7.42 -1.29 -21.21
N GLU A 275 6.33 -1.45 -20.46
CA GLU A 275 5.72 -2.77 -20.19
C GLU A 275 5.09 -3.36 -21.45
N THR A 276 4.39 -2.54 -22.23
CA THR A 276 3.73 -3.00 -23.48
C THR A 276 4.73 -3.53 -24.49
N PHE A 277 5.94 -2.99 -24.50
CA PHE A 277 7.04 -3.43 -25.37
C PHE A 277 8.03 -4.41 -24.69
N GLY A 278 7.74 -4.85 -23.45
CA GLY A 278 8.57 -5.82 -22.71
C GLY A 278 9.89 -5.28 -22.15
N TRP A 279 10.07 -3.98 -22.07
CA TRP A 279 11.32 -3.32 -21.63
C TRP A 279 11.31 -2.95 -20.13
N SER A 280 10.21 -3.14 -19.44
CA SER A 280 10.03 -2.73 -18.04
C SER A 280 9.25 -3.78 -17.28
N GLN A 281 9.73 -4.14 -16.08
CA GLN A 281 9.06 -5.05 -15.16
C GLN A 281 8.78 -4.34 -13.82
N GLY A 282 7.64 -4.68 -13.19
CA GLY A 282 7.37 -4.30 -11.80
C GLY A 282 6.86 -2.87 -11.60
N THR A 283 6.03 -2.35 -12.50
CA THR A 283 5.35 -1.07 -12.31
C THR A 283 4.04 -1.24 -11.54
N ILE A 284 3.67 -0.18 -10.82
CA ILE A 284 2.34 -0.03 -10.23
C ILE A 284 1.33 0.05 -11.37
N LYS A 285 0.18 -0.62 -11.20
CA LYS A 285 -0.95 -0.56 -12.16
C LYS A 285 -2.13 0.15 -11.51
N PRO A 286 -2.27 1.47 -11.73
CA PRO A 286 -3.43 2.20 -11.23
C PRO A 286 -4.73 1.64 -11.82
N GLU A 287 -5.81 1.73 -11.05
CA GLU A 287 -7.13 1.40 -11.56
C GLU A 287 -7.48 2.30 -12.75
N PRO A 288 -8.27 1.79 -13.73
CA PRO A 288 -8.77 2.61 -14.83
C PRO A 288 -9.58 3.80 -14.32
N VAL A 289 -9.22 4.99 -14.76
CA VAL A 289 -9.89 6.23 -14.38
C VAL A 289 -11.10 6.46 -15.29
N PRO A 290 -12.34 6.54 -14.77
CA PRO A 290 -13.50 6.87 -15.57
C PRO A 290 -13.41 8.31 -16.07
N VAL A 291 -13.67 8.52 -17.35
CA VAL A 291 -13.64 9.84 -18.01
C VAL A 291 -14.87 10.07 -18.84
N ASN A 292 -15.35 11.32 -18.86
CA ASN A 292 -16.43 11.77 -19.70
C ASN A 292 -15.94 12.95 -20.56
N VAL A 293 -15.31 12.67 -21.69
CA VAL A 293 -14.65 13.66 -22.54
C VAL A 293 -15.29 13.62 -23.95
N LYS A 294 -15.59 14.80 -24.50
CA LYS A 294 -15.91 14.97 -25.91
C LYS A 294 -14.62 15.31 -26.67
N VAL A 295 -14.20 14.42 -27.53
CA VAL A 295 -12.98 14.58 -28.34
C VAL A 295 -13.33 15.25 -29.66
N ILE A 296 -12.60 16.30 -29.98
CA ILE A 296 -12.68 17.06 -31.23
C ILE A 296 -11.37 16.83 -31.98
N LEU A 297 -11.47 16.23 -33.17
CA LEU A 297 -10.31 16.05 -34.05
C LEU A 297 -10.28 17.14 -35.09
N MET A 298 -9.17 17.85 -35.18
CA MET A 298 -8.89 18.82 -36.22
C MET A 298 -7.94 18.21 -37.23
N GLY A 299 -8.20 18.41 -38.52
CA GLY A 299 -7.33 17.88 -39.55
C GLY A 299 -7.79 18.25 -40.96
N SER A 300 -6.99 17.88 -41.96
CA SER A 300 -7.33 18.11 -43.37
C SER A 300 -8.50 17.21 -43.84
N PRO A 301 -9.28 17.60 -44.83
CA PRO A 301 -10.30 16.75 -45.40
C PRO A 301 -9.78 15.39 -45.90
N MET A 302 -8.52 15.34 -46.34
CA MET A 302 -7.91 14.09 -46.79
C MET A 302 -7.78 13.08 -45.62
N ILE A 303 -7.32 13.50 -44.46
CA ILE A 303 -7.21 12.63 -43.27
C ILE A 303 -8.57 12.11 -42.86
N TYR A 304 -9.61 12.95 -42.88
CA TYR A 304 -10.99 12.53 -42.59
C TYR A 304 -11.45 11.40 -43.48
N TYR A 305 -11.24 11.52 -44.82
CA TYR A 305 -11.68 10.49 -45.78
C TYR A 305 -10.83 9.21 -45.69
N ILE A 306 -9.52 9.32 -45.36
CA ILE A 306 -8.70 8.16 -45.11
C ILE A 306 -9.22 7.39 -43.87
N LEU A 307 -9.46 8.07 -42.75
CA LEU A 307 -10.00 7.45 -41.53
C LEU A 307 -11.38 6.84 -41.78
N LEU A 308 -12.27 7.56 -42.47
CA LEU A 308 -13.62 7.05 -42.77
C LEU A 308 -13.61 5.78 -43.62
N ARG A 309 -12.61 5.64 -44.52
CA ARG A 309 -12.51 4.49 -45.43
C ARG A 309 -11.76 3.31 -44.83
N HIS A 310 -10.76 3.56 -44.02
CA HIS A 310 -9.81 2.53 -43.54
C HIS A 310 -9.98 2.15 -42.08
N ASP A 311 -10.73 2.92 -41.29
CA ASP A 311 -10.99 2.64 -39.89
C ASP A 311 -12.49 2.45 -39.64
N GLU A 312 -12.87 1.19 -39.40
CA GLU A 312 -14.30 0.79 -39.21
C GLU A 312 -14.93 1.43 -37.96
N ASP A 313 -14.13 1.81 -36.96
CA ASP A 313 -14.59 2.41 -35.72
C ASP A 313 -14.77 3.93 -35.84
N PHE A 314 -14.08 4.57 -36.76
CA PHE A 314 -14.03 6.01 -36.86
C PHE A 314 -15.43 6.63 -36.99
N GLY A 315 -16.25 6.19 -37.95
CA GLY A 315 -17.59 6.70 -38.13
C GLY A 315 -18.56 6.41 -37.00
N LYS A 316 -18.26 5.39 -36.15
CA LYS A 316 -19.06 5.05 -34.97
C LYS A 316 -18.74 5.96 -33.79
N LEU A 317 -17.48 6.37 -33.66
CA LEU A 317 -16.98 7.19 -32.56
C LEU A 317 -17.11 8.69 -32.84
N PHE A 318 -16.79 9.12 -34.09
CA PHE A 318 -16.85 10.51 -34.55
C PHE A 318 -18.03 10.72 -35.50
N LYS A 319 -19.19 10.97 -34.92
CA LYS A 319 -20.46 11.03 -35.67
C LYS A 319 -20.77 12.39 -36.32
N VAL A 320 -20.08 13.43 -35.87
CA VAL A 320 -20.31 14.80 -36.32
C VAL A 320 -19.07 15.28 -37.10
N LYS A 321 -19.32 15.79 -38.31
CA LYS A 321 -18.32 16.46 -39.11
C LYS A 321 -18.69 17.93 -39.24
N ALA A 322 -17.73 18.81 -38.93
CA ALA A 322 -17.87 20.24 -39.16
C ALA A 322 -16.88 20.66 -40.24
N ASP A 323 -17.37 21.00 -41.40
CA ASP A 323 -16.57 21.48 -42.53
C ASP A 323 -16.39 22.99 -42.43
N PHE A 324 -15.14 23.42 -42.47
CA PHE A 324 -14.81 24.82 -42.62
C PHE A 324 -14.51 25.14 -44.07
N SER A 325 -15.20 26.18 -44.61
CA SER A 325 -14.97 26.64 -45.97
C SER A 325 -13.57 27.26 -46.09
N SER A 326 -12.85 26.88 -47.14
CA SER A 326 -11.58 27.51 -47.51
C SER A 326 -11.72 28.89 -48.18
N VAL A 327 -12.98 29.24 -48.52
CA VAL A 327 -13.27 30.49 -49.23
C VAL A 327 -14.31 31.29 -48.43
N ILE A 328 -13.98 32.51 -48.11
CA ILE A 328 -14.89 33.46 -47.47
C ILE A 328 -15.26 34.53 -48.47
N LYS A 329 -16.55 34.79 -48.63
CA LYS A 329 -17.07 35.85 -49.50
C LYS A 329 -16.70 37.21 -48.90
N ARG A 330 -16.19 38.12 -49.73
CA ARG A 330 -15.90 39.48 -49.31
C ARG A 330 -17.19 40.28 -49.16
N THR A 331 -17.69 40.37 -47.95
CA THR A 331 -18.82 41.19 -47.56
C THR A 331 -18.41 42.25 -46.56
N PRO A 332 -19.21 43.31 -46.34
CA PRO A 332 -18.91 44.29 -45.30
C PRO A 332 -18.84 43.70 -43.91
N GLU A 333 -19.54 42.61 -43.66
CA GLU A 333 -19.53 41.87 -42.39
C GLU A 333 -18.22 41.09 -42.20
N SER A 334 -17.82 40.31 -43.24
CA SER A 334 -16.57 39.54 -43.17
C SER A 334 -15.35 40.45 -43.05
N LEU A 335 -15.37 41.65 -43.64
CA LEU A 335 -14.30 42.62 -43.48
C LEU A 335 -14.21 43.19 -42.05
N ARG A 336 -15.34 43.37 -41.38
CA ARG A 336 -15.39 43.78 -39.95
C ARG A 336 -14.84 42.67 -39.06
N ASP A 337 -15.23 41.44 -39.33
CA ASP A 337 -14.77 40.28 -38.54
C ASP A 337 -13.27 40.05 -38.71
N PHE A 338 -12.75 40.18 -39.95
CA PHE A 338 -11.31 40.14 -40.18
C PHE A 338 -10.54 41.25 -39.51
N ARG A 339 -11.08 42.46 -39.50
CA ARG A 339 -10.46 43.57 -38.78
C ARG A 339 -10.43 43.32 -37.28
N ALA A 340 -11.54 42.85 -36.71
CA ALA A 340 -11.61 42.50 -35.30
C ALA A 340 -10.64 41.36 -34.93
N PHE A 341 -10.46 40.37 -35.80
CA PHE A 341 -9.50 39.30 -35.66
C PHE A 341 -8.05 39.81 -35.69
N ILE A 342 -7.71 40.68 -36.64
CA ILE A 342 -6.38 41.29 -36.72
C ILE A 342 -6.10 42.17 -35.51
N ASP A 343 -7.10 42.98 -35.07
CA ASP A 343 -6.95 43.85 -33.91
C ASP A 343 -6.78 43.03 -32.60
N PHE A 344 -7.49 41.89 -32.49
CA PHE A 344 -7.35 40.98 -31.33
C PHE A 344 -5.91 40.41 -31.24
N HIS A 345 -5.39 39.84 -32.34
CA HIS A 345 -4.02 39.28 -32.34
C HIS A 345 -2.94 40.33 -32.19
N ARG A 346 -3.17 41.52 -32.78
CA ARG A 346 -2.27 42.66 -32.59
C ARG A 346 -2.11 43.06 -31.12
N LEU A 347 -3.22 43.01 -30.36
CA LEU A 347 -3.22 43.33 -28.93
C LEU A 347 -2.56 42.19 -28.12
N GLU A 348 -2.84 40.94 -28.49
CA GLU A 348 -2.27 39.77 -27.86
C GLU A 348 -0.75 39.70 -28.03
N ASP A 349 -0.26 39.99 -29.24
CA ASP A 349 1.16 39.98 -29.59
C ASP A 349 1.90 41.27 -29.24
N GLY A 350 1.22 42.29 -28.71
CA GLY A 350 1.80 43.57 -28.32
C GLY A 350 2.28 44.41 -29.53
N LEU A 351 1.74 44.18 -30.73
CA LEU A 351 2.13 44.90 -31.95
C LEU A 351 1.48 46.30 -31.99
N LEU A 352 2.24 47.25 -32.49
CA LEU A 352 1.75 48.62 -32.72
C LEU A 352 0.74 48.68 -33.87
N PRO A 353 -0.18 49.69 -33.89
CA PRO A 353 -1.17 49.87 -34.94
C PRO A 353 -0.55 50.15 -36.31
#